data_87abc2f0afd9dab5f12e26351088f302
#
_entry.id   87abc2f0afd9dab5f12e26351088f302
#
_cell.length_a   1.000
_cell.length_b   1.000
_cell.length_c   1.000
_cell.angle_alpha   90.00
_cell.angle_beta   90.00
_cell.angle_gamma   90.00
#
_symmetry.space_group_name_H-M   'P 1'
#
loop_
_entity.id
_entity.type
_entity.pdbx_description
1 polymer ?
#
loop_
_entity_poly.entity_id
_entity_poly.type
_entity_poly.pdbx_seq_one_letter_code
_entity_poly.pdbx_strand_id
1 'polypeptide(L)'
;MSGFTWHDGERTIVYGPGAPDQAAAYGFADAEVLTTTRERARLPALFTGAVYEIPPGQVPDLAGELLDRVQDVRVVAWGGGRVIDTAKALASARGGLVCAVPTTLSGAEMSSGHRQIPGFEQEPHLRPALVLADPALMTSLPEPALRASGMNAMAHAAEALYTPDANPVASMAALRGAALLAGEDRALGSILAGYALDSAGLALHHIVCQTTVRILGTPHAQTNACMLPHTMAFMRDRATPQLRELSEALGTDLAGLPVRLDELGGHARVELPADRLGDVAEAALRRDDLARTPGGPVTREDLMGILTAAAAQ
;
A
#
# COMPACT_ATOMS: atom_id res chain seq x y z
N MET A 1 1.46 16.32 15.16
CA MET A 1 0.16 17.04 14.93
C MET A 1 -0.87 16.62 15.98
N SER A 2 -1.82 17.50 16.35
CA SER A 2 -3.03 17.10 17.09
C SER A 2 -3.84 16.13 16.24
N GLY A 3 -4.52 15.13 16.85
CA GLY A 3 -5.39 14.22 16.14
C GLY A 3 -6.56 14.92 15.46
N PHE A 4 -7.19 14.24 14.50
CA PHE A 4 -8.38 14.73 13.79
C PHE A 4 -9.33 13.58 13.45
N THR A 5 -10.58 13.91 13.20
CA THR A 5 -11.56 13.03 12.55
C THR A 5 -11.93 13.64 11.20
N TRP A 6 -11.89 12.81 10.16
CA TRP A 6 -12.25 13.19 8.80
C TRP A 6 -13.31 12.24 8.24
N HIS A 7 -14.40 12.81 7.74
CA HIS A 7 -15.44 12.08 7.03
C HIS A 7 -15.22 12.20 5.52
N ASP A 8 -15.02 11.07 4.87
CA ASP A 8 -14.78 10.98 3.43
C ASP A 8 -15.86 10.09 2.80
N GLY A 9 -16.95 10.73 2.39
CA GLY A 9 -18.15 10.03 1.97
C GLY A 9 -18.77 9.24 3.12
N GLU A 10 -18.94 7.94 2.90
CA GLU A 10 -19.50 6.99 3.88
C GLU A 10 -18.50 6.49 4.93
N ARG A 11 -17.20 6.79 4.77
CA ARG A 11 -16.16 6.32 5.69
C ARG A 11 -15.71 7.41 6.68
N THR A 12 -15.24 6.97 7.83
CA THR A 12 -14.65 7.84 8.85
C THR A 12 -13.19 7.46 9.09
N ILE A 13 -12.31 8.44 9.09
CA ILE A 13 -10.90 8.32 9.41
C ILE A 13 -10.62 9.08 10.70
N VAL A 14 -10.22 8.37 11.75
CA VAL A 14 -9.75 8.94 13.02
C VAL A 14 -8.24 8.79 13.06
N TYR A 15 -7.53 9.89 13.10
CA TYR A 15 -6.07 9.93 13.15
C TYR A 15 -5.59 10.56 14.45
N GLY A 16 -4.69 9.91 15.14
CA GLY A 16 -4.02 10.45 16.32
C GLY A 16 -3.76 9.40 17.39
N PRO A 17 -3.02 9.78 18.46
CA PRO A 17 -2.75 8.87 19.57
C PRO A 17 -4.04 8.35 20.22
N GLY A 18 -4.12 7.02 20.44
CA GLY A 18 -5.29 6.39 21.02
C GLY A 18 -6.51 6.28 20.10
N ALA A 19 -6.36 6.52 18.79
CA ALA A 19 -7.47 6.36 17.84
C ALA A 19 -8.20 5.01 17.97
N PRO A 20 -7.54 3.86 18.20
CA PRO A 20 -8.22 2.58 18.38
C PRO A 20 -9.18 2.51 19.57
N ASP A 21 -9.01 3.34 20.60
CA ASP A 21 -9.90 3.38 21.76
C ASP A 21 -11.32 3.85 21.39
N GLN A 22 -11.48 4.47 20.21
CA GLN A 22 -12.78 4.92 19.72
C GLN A 22 -13.59 3.80 19.03
N ALA A 23 -13.06 2.59 18.87
CA ALA A 23 -13.75 1.49 18.18
C ALA A 23 -15.16 1.21 18.75
N ALA A 24 -15.34 1.31 20.07
CA ALA A 24 -16.63 1.11 20.74
C ALA A 24 -17.66 2.17 20.31
N ALA A 25 -17.26 3.44 20.16
CA ALA A 25 -18.16 4.51 19.74
C ALA A 25 -18.69 4.32 18.31
N TYR A 26 -17.97 3.55 17.48
CA TYR A 26 -18.35 3.20 16.12
C TYR A 26 -18.92 1.78 15.98
N GLY A 27 -19.16 1.06 17.07
CA GLY A 27 -19.79 -0.27 17.07
C GLY A 27 -18.88 -1.41 16.62
N PHE A 28 -17.55 -1.31 16.84
CA PHE A 28 -16.58 -2.34 16.45
C PHE A 28 -15.87 -3.02 17.65
N ALA A 29 -16.24 -2.71 18.88
CA ALA A 29 -15.56 -3.31 20.05
C ALA A 29 -15.82 -4.82 20.18
N ASP A 30 -17.00 -5.29 19.80
CA ASP A 30 -17.42 -6.70 19.84
C ASP A 30 -17.28 -7.42 18.48
N ALA A 31 -16.81 -6.72 17.44
CA ALA A 31 -16.58 -7.30 16.12
C ALA A 31 -15.41 -8.30 16.12
N GLU A 32 -15.44 -9.25 15.19
CA GLU A 32 -14.37 -10.23 15.02
C GLU A 32 -13.09 -9.57 14.51
N VAL A 33 -11.93 -10.01 15.04
CA VAL A 33 -10.63 -9.36 14.79
C VAL A 33 -9.73 -10.26 13.96
N LEU A 34 -9.23 -9.74 12.85
CA LEU A 34 -8.12 -10.31 12.10
C LEU A 34 -6.82 -9.61 12.51
N THR A 35 -5.80 -10.39 12.85
CA THR A 35 -4.50 -9.84 13.27
C THR A 35 -3.36 -10.77 12.91
N THR A 36 -2.13 -10.41 13.24
CA THR A 36 -0.98 -11.32 13.16
C THR A 36 -0.54 -11.74 14.55
N THR A 37 0.23 -12.85 14.67
CA THR A 37 0.81 -13.30 15.95
C THR A 37 1.56 -12.16 16.65
N ARG A 38 2.33 -11.36 15.90
CA ARG A 38 3.05 -10.20 16.42
C ARG A 38 2.11 -9.16 17.04
N GLU A 39 1.04 -8.79 16.32
CA GLU A 39 0.14 -7.70 16.74
C GLU A 39 -0.90 -8.15 17.75
N ARG A 40 -1.18 -9.46 17.85
CA ARG A 40 -2.10 -10.02 18.86
C ARG A 40 -1.68 -9.64 20.28
N ALA A 41 -0.39 -9.65 20.58
CA ALA A 41 0.14 -9.28 21.89
C ALA A 41 -0.12 -7.79 22.26
N ARG A 42 -0.46 -6.96 21.27
CA ARG A 42 -0.71 -5.53 21.41
C ARG A 42 -2.19 -5.17 21.28
N LEU A 43 -3.05 -6.17 21.06
CA LEU A 43 -4.49 -5.96 20.89
C LEU A 43 -5.10 -5.49 22.22
N PRO A 44 -5.75 -4.32 22.27
CA PRO A 44 -6.40 -3.83 23.49
C PRO A 44 -7.55 -4.73 23.95
N ALA A 45 -7.74 -4.82 25.27
CA ALA A 45 -8.83 -5.60 25.88
C ALA A 45 -10.24 -5.08 25.53
N LEU A 46 -10.35 -3.89 24.93
CA LEU A 46 -11.63 -3.37 24.46
C LEU A 46 -12.22 -4.17 23.29
N PHE A 47 -11.37 -4.87 22.50
CA PHE A 47 -11.85 -5.77 21.44
C PHE A 47 -12.19 -7.12 22.03
N THR A 48 -13.48 -7.42 22.12
CA THR A 48 -14.02 -8.60 22.79
C THR A 48 -14.49 -9.71 21.86
N GLY A 49 -14.50 -9.45 20.55
CA GLY A 49 -14.85 -10.44 19.52
C GLY A 49 -13.79 -11.55 19.36
N ALA A 50 -14.14 -12.60 18.62
CA ALA A 50 -13.21 -13.67 18.29
C ALA A 50 -11.99 -13.15 17.51
N VAL A 51 -10.81 -13.71 17.80
CA VAL A 51 -9.54 -13.25 17.20
C VAL A 51 -8.97 -14.34 16.30
N TYR A 52 -8.73 -14.00 15.04
CA TYR A 52 -8.14 -14.88 14.02
C TYR A 52 -6.75 -14.39 13.63
N GLU A 53 -5.76 -15.26 13.70
CA GLU A 53 -4.40 -14.94 13.28
C GLU A 53 -4.20 -15.20 11.78
N ILE A 54 -3.67 -14.20 11.10
CA ILE A 54 -3.37 -14.21 9.66
C ILE A 54 -1.90 -14.58 9.46
N PRO A 55 -1.60 -15.80 8.99
CA PRO A 55 -0.24 -16.21 8.71
C PRO A 55 0.35 -15.50 7.46
N PRO A 56 1.65 -15.68 7.17
CA PRO A 56 2.19 -15.36 5.85
C PRO A 56 1.42 -16.13 4.75
N GLY A 57 1.09 -15.45 3.63
CA GLY A 57 0.34 -16.06 2.53
C GLY A 57 -0.26 -15.04 1.59
N GLN A 58 -0.98 -15.53 0.58
CA GLN A 58 -1.70 -14.70 -0.38
C GLN A 58 -3.09 -14.35 0.15
N VAL A 59 -3.51 -13.11 -0.06
CA VAL A 59 -4.80 -12.59 0.43
C VAL A 59 -6.00 -13.45 0.00
N PRO A 60 -6.13 -13.89 -1.28
CA PRO A 60 -7.24 -14.72 -1.70
C PRO A 60 -7.36 -16.05 -0.93
N ASP A 61 -6.23 -16.71 -0.70
CA ASP A 61 -6.19 -18.01 0.00
C ASP A 61 -6.56 -17.82 1.48
N LEU A 62 -5.93 -16.82 2.14
CA LEU A 62 -6.17 -16.50 3.54
C LEU A 62 -7.61 -16.08 3.80
N ALA A 63 -8.20 -15.28 2.91
CA ALA A 63 -9.59 -14.86 3.04
C ALA A 63 -10.55 -16.03 2.76
N GLY A 64 -10.24 -16.88 1.77
CA GLY A 64 -11.01 -18.09 1.47
C GLY A 64 -11.09 -19.06 2.66
N GLU A 65 -9.96 -19.30 3.35
CA GLU A 65 -9.91 -20.16 4.54
C GLU A 65 -10.74 -19.61 5.73
N LEU A 66 -10.96 -18.29 5.76
CA LEU A 66 -11.72 -17.62 6.80
C LEU A 66 -13.19 -17.43 6.47
N LEU A 67 -13.60 -17.64 5.23
CA LEU A 67 -14.94 -17.31 4.73
C LEU A 67 -16.07 -17.95 5.56
N ASP A 68 -15.90 -19.21 5.98
CA ASP A 68 -16.86 -19.95 6.79
C ASP A 68 -16.59 -19.84 8.32
N ARG A 69 -15.47 -19.27 8.72
CA ARG A 69 -15.03 -19.21 10.12
C ARG A 69 -15.38 -17.89 10.79
N VAL A 70 -15.20 -16.78 10.05
CA VAL A 70 -15.59 -15.44 10.49
C VAL A 70 -17.09 -15.30 10.29
N GLN A 71 -17.85 -15.01 11.32
CA GLN A 71 -19.32 -14.98 11.28
C GLN A 71 -19.90 -13.57 11.31
N ASP A 72 -19.24 -12.61 11.96
CA ASP A 72 -19.70 -11.22 11.97
C ASP A 72 -19.53 -10.58 10.58
N VAL A 73 -20.47 -9.76 10.20
CA VAL A 73 -20.36 -8.89 9.01
C VAL A 73 -19.42 -7.70 9.27
N ARG A 74 -19.12 -7.40 10.52
CA ARG A 74 -18.16 -6.37 10.95
C ARG A 74 -16.83 -7.03 11.30
N VAL A 75 -15.75 -6.59 10.68
CA VAL A 75 -14.42 -7.14 10.91
C VAL A 75 -13.45 -6.03 11.27
N VAL A 76 -12.71 -6.21 12.36
CA VAL A 76 -11.57 -5.36 12.71
C VAL A 76 -10.30 -5.95 12.08
N ALA A 77 -9.62 -5.18 11.26
CA ALA A 77 -8.33 -5.52 10.70
C ALA A 77 -7.22 -4.82 11.50
N TRP A 78 -6.72 -5.49 12.55
CA TRP A 78 -5.62 -4.99 13.39
C TRP A 78 -4.29 -5.48 12.84
N GLY A 79 -3.65 -4.70 11.94
CA GLY A 79 -2.42 -5.16 11.29
C GLY A 79 -1.98 -4.31 10.11
N GLY A 80 -1.03 -4.84 9.35
CA GLY A 80 -0.56 -4.23 8.10
C GLY A 80 -1.41 -4.61 6.89
N GLY A 81 -0.94 -4.23 5.69
CA GLY A 81 -1.67 -4.35 4.43
C GLY A 81 -2.28 -5.72 4.19
N ARG A 82 -1.53 -6.82 4.43
CA ARG A 82 -2.07 -8.18 4.25
C ARG A 82 -3.31 -8.45 5.10
N VAL A 83 -3.30 -8.04 6.38
CA VAL A 83 -4.44 -8.22 7.29
C VAL A 83 -5.63 -7.39 6.82
N ILE A 84 -5.38 -6.13 6.45
CA ILE A 84 -6.42 -5.21 5.98
C ILE A 84 -7.02 -5.71 4.67
N ASP A 85 -6.21 -6.15 3.72
CA ASP A 85 -6.69 -6.67 2.44
C ASP A 85 -7.45 -8.00 2.60
N THR A 86 -7.04 -8.88 3.54
CA THR A 86 -7.79 -10.09 3.87
C THR A 86 -9.17 -9.74 4.45
N ALA A 87 -9.26 -8.75 5.34
CA ALA A 87 -10.53 -8.26 5.87
C ALA A 87 -11.42 -7.64 4.79
N LYS A 88 -10.84 -6.85 3.88
CA LYS A 88 -11.58 -6.29 2.73
C LYS A 88 -12.13 -7.38 1.81
N ALA A 89 -11.31 -8.39 1.49
CA ALA A 89 -11.75 -9.52 0.65
C ALA A 89 -12.91 -10.30 1.29
N LEU A 90 -12.83 -10.58 2.61
CA LEU A 90 -13.92 -11.21 3.35
C LEU A 90 -15.19 -10.35 3.37
N ALA A 91 -15.05 -9.07 3.69
CA ALA A 91 -16.19 -8.15 3.77
C ALA A 91 -16.83 -7.94 2.39
N SER A 92 -16.03 -7.88 1.32
CA SER A 92 -16.51 -7.84 -0.06
C SER A 92 -17.38 -9.05 -0.38
N ALA A 93 -16.87 -10.26 -0.14
CA ALA A 93 -17.57 -11.50 -0.42
C ALA A 93 -18.88 -11.70 0.38
N ARG A 94 -19.03 -11.00 1.51
CA ARG A 94 -20.14 -11.18 2.46
C ARG A 94 -21.04 -9.96 2.62
N GLY A 95 -20.75 -8.86 1.94
CA GLY A 95 -21.48 -7.59 2.12
C GLY A 95 -21.25 -6.97 3.50
N GLY A 96 -20.02 -7.08 4.04
CA GLY A 96 -19.67 -6.65 5.38
C GLY A 96 -18.99 -5.28 5.47
N LEU A 97 -18.56 -4.91 6.69
CA LEU A 97 -17.87 -3.67 7.02
C LEU A 97 -16.49 -3.96 7.63
N VAL A 98 -15.50 -3.15 7.28
CA VAL A 98 -14.14 -3.22 7.83
C VAL A 98 -13.83 -1.99 8.68
N CYS A 99 -13.34 -2.21 9.90
CA CYS A 99 -12.61 -1.25 10.67
C CYS A 99 -11.11 -1.56 10.55
N ALA A 100 -10.34 -0.69 9.91
CA ALA A 100 -8.90 -0.86 9.76
C ALA A 100 -8.14 -0.14 10.88
N VAL A 101 -7.26 -0.87 11.57
CA VAL A 101 -6.28 -0.34 12.54
C VAL A 101 -4.89 -0.64 11.99
N PRO A 102 -4.30 0.29 11.19
CA PRO A 102 -3.05 0.05 10.51
C PRO A 102 -1.86 0.01 11.48
N THR A 103 -0.97 -0.98 11.30
CA THR A 103 0.30 -1.11 12.04
C THR A 103 1.52 -1.03 11.13
N THR A 104 1.34 -0.59 9.89
CA THR A 104 2.37 -0.36 8.87
C THR A 104 1.99 0.86 8.02
N LEU A 105 2.89 1.29 7.15
CA LEU A 105 2.67 2.38 6.21
C LEU A 105 2.20 1.87 4.83
N SER A 106 1.31 0.89 4.80
CA SER A 106 0.93 0.23 3.53
C SER A 106 -0.06 1.00 2.68
N GLY A 107 -0.85 1.90 3.27
CA GLY A 107 -1.95 2.61 2.59
C GLY A 107 -3.18 1.74 2.29
N ALA A 108 -3.18 0.46 2.67
CA ALA A 108 -4.29 -0.46 2.42
C ALA A 108 -5.59 -0.03 3.14
N GLU A 109 -5.45 0.64 4.28
CA GLU A 109 -6.55 1.23 5.06
C GLU A 109 -7.25 2.37 4.32
N MET A 110 -6.57 3.00 3.38
CA MET A 110 -7.11 4.14 2.64
C MET A 110 -7.66 3.79 1.26
N SER A 111 -7.31 2.61 0.73
CA SER A 111 -7.67 2.20 -0.63
C SER A 111 -8.76 1.12 -0.67
N SER A 112 -9.52 1.10 -1.76
CA SER A 112 -10.49 0.05 -2.07
C SER A 112 -9.82 -1.21 -2.63
N GLY A 113 -8.64 -1.09 -3.23
CA GLY A 113 -7.95 -2.18 -3.91
C GLY A 113 -7.60 -3.34 -2.97
N HIS A 114 -7.96 -4.55 -3.36
CA HIS A 114 -7.54 -5.81 -2.75
C HIS A 114 -7.70 -6.95 -3.77
N ARG A 115 -7.13 -8.11 -3.49
CA ARG A 115 -7.35 -9.30 -4.33
C ARG A 115 -8.59 -10.02 -3.86
N GLN A 116 -9.47 -10.38 -4.79
CA GLN A 116 -10.70 -11.11 -4.51
C GLN A 116 -10.47 -12.59 -4.21
N ILE A 117 -11.37 -13.18 -3.44
CA ILE A 117 -11.45 -14.62 -3.20
C ILE A 117 -11.88 -15.31 -4.51
N PRO A 118 -11.27 -16.45 -4.90
CA PRO A 118 -11.74 -17.21 -6.06
C PRO A 118 -13.23 -17.55 -5.97
N GLY A 119 -13.98 -17.24 -7.04
CA GLY A 119 -15.43 -17.35 -7.09
C GLY A 119 -16.19 -16.10 -6.67
N PHE A 120 -15.51 -15.06 -6.19
CA PHE A 120 -16.09 -13.77 -5.79
C PHE A 120 -15.49 -12.59 -6.58
N GLU A 121 -14.98 -12.84 -7.78
CA GLU A 121 -14.30 -11.81 -8.60
C GLU A 121 -15.22 -10.68 -9.05
N GLN A 122 -16.54 -10.90 -9.00
CA GLN A 122 -17.55 -9.90 -9.39
C GLN A 122 -18.00 -9.01 -8.22
N GLU A 123 -17.62 -9.35 -7.00
CA GLU A 123 -17.97 -8.54 -5.83
C GLU A 123 -17.22 -7.19 -5.85
N PRO A 124 -17.85 -6.11 -5.37
CA PRO A 124 -17.24 -4.79 -5.42
C PRO A 124 -16.01 -4.70 -4.52
N HIS A 125 -14.98 -4.02 -4.99
CA HIS A 125 -13.90 -3.57 -4.11
C HIS A 125 -14.45 -2.58 -3.08
N LEU A 126 -14.07 -2.73 -1.81
CA LEU A 126 -14.56 -1.88 -0.74
C LEU A 126 -13.42 -1.18 0.02
N ARG A 127 -13.70 0.03 0.47
CA ARG A 127 -12.88 0.76 1.42
C ARG A 127 -13.25 0.37 2.85
N PRO A 128 -12.32 0.38 3.81
CA PRO A 128 -12.70 0.31 5.21
C PRO A 128 -13.69 1.43 5.56
N ALA A 129 -14.80 1.07 6.22
CA ALA A 129 -15.82 2.01 6.66
C ALA A 129 -15.30 2.90 7.82
N LEU A 130 -14.36 2.37 8.60
CA LEU A 130 -13.68 3.06 9.68
C LEU A 130 -12.18 2.82 9.60
N VAL A 131 -11.39 3.88 9.75
CA VAL A 131 -9.94 3.82 9.90
C VAL A 131 -9.58 4.45 11.23
N LEU A 132 -8.92 3.67 12.11
CA LEU A 132 -8.44 4.12 13.41
C LEU A 132 -6.91 4.13 13.39
N ALA A 133 -6.35 5.23 12.92
CA ALA A 133 -4.93 5.38 12.63
C ALA A 133 -4.17 6.03 13.79
N ASP A 134 -3.49 5.21 14.59
CA ASP A 134 -2.58 5.70 15.62
C ASP A 134 -1.15 5.74 15.05
N PRO A 135 -0.51 6.92 14.98
CA PRO A 135 0.86 7.06 14.47
C PRO A 135 1.87 6.16 15.18
N ALA A 136 1.73 5.92 16.48
CA ALA A 136 2.63 5.07 17.24
C ALA A 136 2.51 3.59 16.84
N LEU A 137 1.31 3.14 16.46
CA LEU A 137 1.10 1.80 15.91
C LEU A 137 1.64 1.69 14.49
N MET A 138 1.33 2.65 13.63
CA MET A 138 1.73 2.65 12.22
C MET A 138 3.25 2.66 12.03
N THR A 139 3.99 3.29 12.95
CA THR A 139 5.45 3.39 12.90
C THR A 139 6.19 2.42 13.83
N SER A 140 5.50 1.39 14.32
CA SER A 140 6.04 0.44 15.30
C SER A 140 6.96 -0.65 14.74
N LEU A 141 7.14 -0.70 13.43
CA LEU A 141 8.07 -1.62 12.78
C LEU A 141 9.53 -1.27 13.11
N PRO A 142 10.45 -2.25 13.14
CA PRO A 142 11.89 -1.96 13.11
C PRO A 142 12.24 -1.07 11.90
N GLU A 143 13.20 -0.16 12.08
CA GLU A 143 13.50 0.89 11.09
C GLU A 143 13.70 0.38 9.64
N PRO A 144 14.40 -0.74 9.35
CA PRO A 144 14.52 -1.21 7.98
C PRO A 144 13.16 -1.60 7.36
N ALA A 145 12.28 -2.25 8.13
CA ALA A 145 10.96 -2.63 7.68
C ALA A 145 10.02 -1.41 7.59
N LEU A 146 10.18 -0.44 8.48
CA LEU A 146 9.44 0.82 8.44
C LEU A 146 9.80 1.63 7.19
N ARG A 147 11.09 1.74 6.85
CA ARG A 147 11.55 2.38 5.60
C ARG A 147 10.94 1.70 4.38
N ALA A 148 11.06 0.39 4.28
CA ALA A 148 10.49 -0.37 3.16
C ALA A 148 8.98 -0.16 3.03
N SER A 149 8.25 -0.16 4.15
CA SER A 149 6.81 0.13 4.15
C SER A 149 6.51 1.58 3.73
N GLY A 150 7.32 2.55 4.17
CA GLY A 150 7.23 3.94 3.76
C GLY A 150 7.49 4.14 2.26
N MET A 151 8.43 3.37 1.68
CA MET A 151 8.70 3.42 0.24
C MET A 151 7.56 2.85 -0.61
N ASN A 152 6.79 1.88 -0.10
CA ASN A 152 5.55 1.46 -0.74
C ASN A 152 4.53 2.62 -0.79
N ALA A 153 4.36 3.36 0.32
CA ALA A 153 3.50 4.55 0.34
C ALA A 153 4.08 5.67 -0.56
N MET A 154 5.40 5.85 -0.62
CA MET A 154 6.06 6.79 -1.52
C MET A 154 5.76 6.47 -3.00
N ALA A 155 5.74 5.18 -3.35
CA ALA A 155 5.36 4.73 -4.69
C ALA A 155 3.89 5.04 -5.01
N HIS A 156 2.99 4.90 -4.05
CA HIS A 156 1.59 5.33 -4.21
C HIS A 156 1.50 6.83 -4.54
N ALA A 157 2.22 7.66 -3.78
CA ALA A 157 2.26 9.09 -4.02
C ALA A 157 2.84 9.41 -5.41
N ALA A 158 3.96 8.77 -5.79
CA ALA A 158 4.60 9.01 -7.09
C ALA A 158 3.68 8.64 -8.26
N GLU A 159 3.04 7.47 -8.23
CA GLU A 159 2.18 7.02 -9.32
C GLU A 159 0.89 7.83 -9.44
N ALA A 160 0.29 8.23 -8.32
CA ALA A 160 -0.92 9.04 -8.32
C ALA A 160 -0.78 10.39 -9.05
N LEU A 161 0.45 10.87 -9.28
CA LEU A 161 0.73 12.11 -9.98
C LEU A 161 0.59 12.00 -11.51
N TYR A 162 0.78 10.79 -12.07
CA TYR A 162 0.91 10.64 -13.53
C TYR A 162 0.00 9.58 -14.16
N THR A 163 -0.85 8.90 -13.40
CA THR A 163 -1.85 8.00 -13.99
C THR A 163 -2.90 8.77 -14.79
N PRO A 164 -3.65 8.13 -15.69
CA PRO A 164 -4.73 8.78 -16.43
C PRO A 164 -5.83 9.42 -15.58
N ASP A 165 -6.02 8.92 -14.35
CA ASP A 165 -7.01 9.42 -13.39
C ASP A 165 -6.42 10.45 -12.40
N ALA A 166 -5.16 10.88 -12.63
CA ALA A 166 -4.54 11.93 -11.82
C ALA A 166 -5.41 13.20 -11.83
N ASN A 167 -5.61 13.77 -10.66
CA ASN A 167 -6.43 14.96 -10.48
C ASN A 167 -5.83 15.87 -9.40
N PRO A 168 -6.18 17.17 -9.38
CA PRO A 168 -5.56 18.12 -8.45
C PRO A 168 -5.66 17.74 -6.97
N VAL A 169 -6.74 17.09 -6.53
CA VAL A 169 -6.93 16.70 -5.13
C VAL A 169 -5.99 15.54 -4.79
N ALA A 170 -5.94 14.51 -5.62
CA ALA A 170 -5.02 13.40 -5.47
C ALA A 170 -3.55 13.88 -5.53
N SER A 171 -3.21 14.79 -6.46
CA SER A 171 -1.85 15.32 -6.59
C SER A 171 -1.43 16.13 -5.35
N MET A 172 -2.30 16.98 -4.80
CA MET A 172 -1.99 17.70 -3.55
C MET A 172 -1.76 16.73 -2.39
N ALA A 173 -2.59 15.69 -2.27
CA ALA A 173 -2.43 14.66 -1.24
C ALA A 173 -1.13 13.86 -1.44
N ALA A 174 -0.80 13.49 -2.69
CA ALA A 174 0.41 12.77 -3.06
C ALA A 174 1.67 13.56 -2.71
N LEU A 175 1.78 14.81 -3.14
CA LEU A 175 2.95 15.66 -2.88
C LEU A 175 3.13 15.94 -1.39
N ARG A 176 2.03 16.25 -0.68
CA ARG A 176 2.09 16.43 0.77
C ARG A 176 2.46 15.12 1.47
N GLY A 177 1.88 14.00 1.04
CA GLY A 177 2.18 12.66 1.54
C GLY A 177 3.66 12.31 1.37
N ALA A 178 4.22 12.54 0.19
CA ALA A 178 5.63 12.29 -0.11
C ALA A 178 6.57 13.11 0.80
N ALA A 179 6.29 14.41 0.97
CA ALA A 179 7.08 15.26 1.85
C ALA A 179 7.04 14.79 3.32
N LEU A 180 5.88 14.34 3.81
CA LEU A 180 5.75 13.80 5.17
C LEU A 180 6.40 12.43 5.35
N LEU A 181 6.36 11.57 4.33
CA LEU A 181 7.06 10.27 4.33
C LEU A 181 8.58 10.43 4.38
N ALA A 182 9.11 11.45 3.72
CA ALA A 182 10.52 11.80 3.77
C ALA A 182 10.94 12.53 5.07
N GLY A 183 9.96 13.05 5.82
CA GLY A 183 10.15 13.81 7.07
C GLY A 183 9.79 13.02 8.32
N GLU A 184 9.23 13.72 9.31
CA GLU A 184 8.98 13.18 10.65
C GLU A 184 7.60 12.52 10.82
N ASP A 185 6.59 12.88 10.01
CA ASP A 185 5.22 12.38 10.16
C ASP A 185 4.87 11.35 9.08
N ARG A 186 5.62 10.23 9.07
CA ARG A 186 5.46 9.16 8.09
C ARG A 186 4.07 8.52 8.12
N ALA A 187 3.43 8.48 9.28
CA ALA A 187 2.10 7.92 9.43
C ALA A 187 1.05 8.73 8.65
N LEU A 188 1.02 10.05 8.84
CA LEU A 188 0.13 10.91 8.07
C LEU A 188 0.49 10.91 6.58
N GLY A 189 1.79 10.85 6.26
CA GLY A 189 2.26 10.73 4.89
C GLY A 189 1.68 9.50 4.19
N SER A 190 1.64 8.35 4.88
CA SER A 190 1.05 7.11 4.36
C SER A 190 -0.47 7.23 4.14
N ILE A 191 -1.21 7.85 5.06
CA ILE A 191 -2.65 8.11 4.91
C ILE A 191 -2.93 8.94 3.65
N LEU A 192 -2.18 10.03 3.45
CA LEU A 192 -2.34 10.89 2.27
C LEU A 192 -1.95 10.20 0.97
N ALA A 193 -0.86 9.43 0.98
CA ALA A 193 -0.43 8.65 -0.17
C ALA A 193 -1.44 7.54 -0.55
N GLY A 194 -2.01 6.87 0.46
CA GLY A 194 -3.06 5.87 0.26
C GLY A 194 -4.36 6.48 -0.29
N TYR A 195 -4.73 7.68 0.15
CA TYR A 195 -5.86 8.43 -0.43
C TYR A 195 -5.60 8.80 -1.89
N ALA A 196 -4.39 9.28 -2.19
CA ALA A 196 -4.02 9.63 -3.57
C ALA A 196 -4.06 8.41 -4.49
N LEU A 197 -3.52 7.27 -4.04
CA LEU A 197 -3.61 5.99 -4.73
C LEU A 197 -5.04 5.59 -5.06
N ASP A 198 -5.93 5.63 -4.07
CA ASP A 198 -7.33 5.22 -4.24
C ASP A 198 -8.07 6.12 -5.23
N SER A 199 -7.70 7.39 -5.30
CA SER A 199 -8.29 8.39 -6.20
C SER A 199 -7.75 8.31 -7.63
N ALA A 200 -6.47 7.94 -7.82
CA ALA A 200 -5.77 7.98 -9.10
C ALA A 200 -5.37 6.60 -9.65
N GLY A 201 -5.30 5.58 -8.79
CA GLY A 201 -4.92 4.21 -9.15
C GLY A 201 -3.41 4.02 -9.33
N LEU A 202 -3.05 2.84 -9.84
CA LEU A 202 -1.68 2.34 -10.01
C LEU A 202 -1.24 2.40 -11.49
N ALA A 203 0.07 2.29 -11.72
CA ALA A 203 0.68 2.18 -13.04
C ALA A 203 1.93 1.27 -13.00
N LEU A 204 2.95 1.60 -13.79
CA LEU A 204 4.16 0.81 -14.05
C LEU A 204 4.84 0.25 -12.80
N HIS A 205 5.09 1.10 -11.79
CA HIS A 205 5.88 0.68 -10.63
C HIS A 205 5.24 -0.49 -9.90
N HIS A 206 3.95 -0.36 -9.55
CA HIS A 206 3.25 -1.43 -8.85
C HIS A 206 3.03 -2.67 -9.72
N ILE A 207 2.86 -2.51 -11.03
CA ILE A 207 2.76 -3.64 -11.96
C ILE A 207 4.06 -4.45 -11.94
N VAL A 208 5.22 -3.80 -12.06
CA VAL A 208 6.53 -4.43 -12.00
C VAL A 208 6.74 -5.09 -10.63
N CYS A 209 6.49 -4.37 -9.53
CA CYS A 209 6.70 -4.89 -8.18
C CYS A 209 5.79 -6.08 -7.85
N GLN A 210 4.50 -5.97 -8.12
CA GLN A 210 3.54 -7.07 -7.86
C GLN A 210 3.86 -8.31 -8.70
N THR A 211 4.32 -8.12 -9.94
CA THR A 211 4.72 -9.20 -10.82
C THR A 211 6.00 -9.86 -10.31
N THR A 212 7.00 -9.07 -9.90
CA THR A 212 8.24 -9.56 -9.29
C THR A 212 7.96 -10.39 -8.03
N VAL A 213 7.15 -9.87 -7.13
CA VAL A 213 6.72 -10.59 -5.91
C VAL A 213 6.05 -11.93 -6.26
N ARG A 214 5.17 -11.94 -7.25
CA ARG A 214 4.44 -13.15 -7.65
C ARG A 214 5.34 -14.20 -8.29
N ILE A 215 6.29 -13.80 -9.13
CA ILE A 215 7.15 -14.71 -9.89
C ILE A 215 8.35 -15.18 -9.07
N LEU A 216 8.97 -14.29 -8.29
CA LEU A 216 10.21 -14.55 -7.57
C LEU A 216 10.01 -14.80 -6.07
N GLY A 217 8.82 -14.54 -5.52
CA GLY A 217 8.56 -14.71 -4.08
C GLY A 217 9.24 -13.66 -3.20
N THR A 218 9.71 -12.55 -3.75
CA THR A 218 10.41 -11.50 -2.99
C THR A 218 9.46 -10.80 -2.00
N PRO A 219 9.96 -10.27 -0.88
CA PRO A 219 9.13 -9.57 0.10
C PRO A 219 8.56 -8.27 -0.50
N HIS A 220 7.23 -8.07 -0.40
CA HIS A 220 6.51 -6.99 -1.09
C HIS A 220 7.07 -5.58 -0.80
N ALA A 221 7.22 -5.20 0.47
CA ALA A 221 7.67 -3.86 0.82
C ALA A 221 9.13 -3.60 0.39
N GLN A 222 10.02 -4.59 0.55
CA GLN A 222 11.40 -4.50 0.12
C GLN A 222 11.52 -4.42 -1.41
N THR A 223 10.66 -5.15 -2.14
CA THR A 223 10.60 -5.07 -3.61
C THR A 223 10.21 -3.69 -4.08
N ASN A 224 9.20 -3.07 -3.46
CA ASN A 224 8.82 -1.69 -3.75
C ASN A 224 9.97 -0.71 -3.47
N ALA A 225 10.62 -0.83 -2.32
CA ALA A 225 11.74 0.05 -1.96
C ALA A 225 12.94 -0.09 -2.91
N CYS A 226 13.27 -1.32 -3.32
CA CYS A 226 14.33 -1.59 -4.28
C CYS A 226 14.02 -1.06 -5.69
N MET A 227 12.79 -1.26 -6.16
CA MET A 227 12.40 -0.93 -7.53
C MET A 227 12.10 0.55 -7.77
N LEU A 228 11.68 1.31 -6.73
CA LEU A 228 11.18 2.68 -6.91
C LEU A 228 12.20 3.62 -7.56
N PRO A 229 13.47 3.64 -7.18
CA PRO A 229 14.47 4.48 -7.85
C PRO A 229 14.56 4.23 -9.36
N HIS A 230 14.50 2.97 -9.78
CA HIS A 230 14.65 2.54 -11.17
C HIS A 230 13.41 2.83 -12.01
N THR A 231 12.24 2.58 -11.47
CA THR A 231 10.98 2.91 -12.14
C THR A 231 10.81 4.41 -12.29
N MET A 232 11.20 5.23 -11.31
CA MET A 232 11.17 6.69 -11.42
C MET A 232 12.23 7.22 -12.39
N ALA A 233 13.41 6.60 -12.46
CA ALA A 233 14.40 6.92 -13.48
C ALA A 233 13.85 6.68 -14.90
N PHE A 234 13.17 5.57 -15.14
CA PHE A 234 12.50 5.26 -16.39
C PHE A 234 11.36 6.26 -16.71
N MET A 235 10.58 6.64 -15.69
CA MET A 235 9.46 7.57 -15.85
C MET A 235 9.87 9.03 -16.06
N ARG A 236 11.15 9.37 -15.85
CA ARG A 236 11.63 10.76 -15.89
C ARG A 236 11.22 11.52 -17.15
N ASP A 237 11.38 10.92 -18.31
CA ASP A 237 11.07 11.56 -19.59
C ASP A 237 9.60 11.38 -20.01
N ARG A 238 8.87 10.44 -19.36
CA ARG A 238 7.46 10.13 -19.61
C ARG A 238 6.50 10.96 -18.76
N ALA A 239 6.94 11.42 -17.59
CA ALA A 239 6.14 12.18 -16.63
C ALA A 239 6.96 13.35 -16.03
N THR A 240 7.74 14.05 -16.85
CA THR A 240 8.68 15.09 -16.42
C THR A 240 8.06 16.17 -15.53
N PRO A 241 6.90 16.78 -15.84
CA PRO A 241 6.32 17.80 -14.96
C PRO A 241 5.98 17.26 -13.58
N GLN A 242 5.32 16.11 -13.51
CA GLN A 242 4.86 15.48 -12.27
C GLN A 242 6.02 15.04 -11.38
N LEU A 243 7.06 14.44 -11.99
CA LEU A 243 8.24 14.01 -11.25
C LEU A 243 9.11 15.18 -10.80
N ARG A 244 9.03 16.33 -11.48
CA ARG A 244 9.66 17.57 -10.99
C ARG A 244 9.00 18.05 -9.70
N GLU A 245 7.67 18.10 -9.65
CA GLU A 245 6.92 18.45 -8.43
C GLU A 245 7.23 17.47 -7.28
N LEU A 246 7.31 16.17 -7.57
CA LEU A 246 7.73 15.17 -6.59
C LEU A 246 9.16 15.42 -6.08
N SER A 247 10.09 15.73 -7.00
CA SER A 247 11.49 16.02 -6.63
C SER A 247 11.58 17.22 -5.70
N GLU A 248 10.87 18.30 -6.04
CA GLU A 248 10.78 19.51 -5.20
C GLU A 248 10.23 19.19 -3.81
N ALA A 249 9.16 18.38 -3.73
CA ALA A 249 8.56 17.94 -2.47
C ALA A 249 9.54 17.10 -1.61
N LEU A 250 10.49 16.40 -2.25
CA LEU A 250 11.52 15.59 -1.60
C LEU A 250 12.84 16.34 -1.35
N GLY A 251 12.90 17.64 -1.70
CA GLY A 251 14.08 18.48 -1.50
C GLY A 251 15.25 18.15 -2.42
N THR A 252 14.97 17.72 -3.65
CA THR A 252 15.97 17.39 -4.67
C THR A 252 15.54 17.94 -6.04
N ASP A 253 16.39 17.79 -7.05
CA ASP A 253 16.02 18.05 -8.45
C ASP A 253 15.60 16.74 -9.15
N LEU A 254 15.10 16.87 -10.37
CA LEU A 254 14.64 15.72 -11.15
C LEU A 254 15.75 14.70 -11.46
N ALA A 255 17.00 15.15 -11.60
CA ALA A 255 18.14 14.25 -11.84
C ALA A 255 18.53 13.48 -10.58
N GLY A 256 18.43 14.11 -9.42
CA GLY A 256 18.70 13.52 -8.11
C GLY A 256 17.59 12.65 -7.55
N LEU A 257 16.38 12.67 -8.14
CA LEU A 257 15.23 11.94 -7.62
C LEU A 257 15.50 10.45 -7.37
N PRO A 258 16.08 9.66 -8.30
CA PRO A 258 16.35 8.23 -8.04
C PRO A 258 17.30 8.01 -6.86
N VAL A 259 18.34 8.83 -6.73
CA VAL A 259 19.29 8.76 -5.61
C VAL A 259 18.60 9.07 -4.30
N ARG A 260 17.79 10.12 -4.27
CA ARG A 260 17.00 10.50 -3.09
C ARG A 260 16.05 9.39 -2.64
N LEU A 261 15.39 8.73 -3.57
CA LEU A 261 14.49 7.60 -3.26
C LEU A 261 15.27 6.39 -2.73
N ASP A 262 16.44 6.07 -3.26
CA ASP A 262 17.29 4.99 -2.76
C ASP A 262 17.79 5.28 -1.32
N GLU A 263 18.20 6.51 -1.02
CA GLU A 263 18.55 6.95 0.33
C GLU A 263 17.38 6.79 1.33
N LEU A 264 16.19 7.27 0.95
CA LEU A 264 14.98 7.16 1.77
C LEU A 264 14.61 5.71 2.03
N GLY A 265 14.79 4.84 1.03
CA GLY A 265 14.60 3.39 1.11
C GLY A 265 15.66 2.67 1.93
N GLY A 266 16.73 3.36 2.34
CA GLY A 266 17.86 2.78 3.06
C GLY A 266 18.66 1.78 2.23
N HIS A 267 18.79 2.07 0.93
CA HIS A 267 19.48 1.21 -0.05
C HIS A 267 18.92 -0.22 -0.07
N ALA A 268 17.59 -0.35 -0.11
CA ALA A 268 16.91 -1.63 -0.09
C ALA A 268 17.32 -2.51 -1.28
N ARG A 269 17.55 -3.79 -1.02
CA ARG A 269 17.90 -4.77 -2.05
C ARG A 269 17.03 -6.02 -1.88
N VAL A 270 16.70 -6.64 -3.01
CA VAL A 270 16.05 -7.95 -3.08
C VAL A 270 16.81 -8.83 -4.08
N GLU A 271 16.74 -10.13 -3.87
CA GLU A 271 17.35 -11.07 -4.80
C GLU A 271 16.54 -11.12 -6.10
N LEU A 272 17.20 -10.80 -7.22
CA LEU A 272 16.63 -10.76 -8.56
C LEU A 272 17.49 -11.63 -9.50
N PRO A 273 17.25 -12.95 -9.58
CA PRO A 273 18.03 -13.85 -10.41
C PRO A 273 17.96 -13.45 -11.88
N ALA A 274 19.12 -13.25 -12.51
CA ALA A 274 19.23 -12.71 -13.87
C ALA A 274 18.51 -13.58 -14.93
N ASP A 275 18.50 -14.90 -14.73
CA ASP A 275 17.82 -15.87 -15.58
C ASP A 275 16.28 -15.84 -15.46
N ARG A 276 15.74 -15.19 -14.40
CA ARG A 276 14.30 -15.10 -14.15
C ARG A 276 13.71 -13.73 -14.50
N LEU A 277 14.53 -12.71 -14.80
CA LEU A 277 14.03 -11.36 -15.11
C LEU A 277 13.14 -11.35 -16.36
N GLY A 278 13.46 -12.20 -17.35
CA GLY A 278 12.64 -12.38 -18.53
C GLY A 278 11.21 -12.83 -18.23
N ASP A 279 11.04 -13.75 -17.27
CA ASP A 279 9.72 -14.24 -16.84
C ASP A 279 8.89 -13.11 -16.23
N VAL A 280 9.54 -12.24 -15.42
CA VAL A 280 8.89 -11.08 -14.80
C VAL A 280 8.45 -10.08 -15.87
N ALA A 281 9.32 -9.76 -16.84
CA ALA A 281 9.00 -8.83 -17.92
C ALA A 281 7.83 -9.34 -18.77
N GLU A 282 7.87 -10.60 -19.19
CA GLU A 282 6.79 -11.24 -19.97
C GLU A 282 5.45 -11.26 -19.20
N ALA A 283 5.49 -11.52 -17.90
CA ALA A 283 4.29 -11.53 -17.08
C ALA A 283 3.73 -10.11 -16.84
N ALA A 284 4.58 -9.10 -16.72
CA ALA A 284 4.17 -7.70 -16.59
C ALA A 284 3.52 -7.19 -17.89
N LEU A 285 4.06 -7.55 -19.07
CA LEU A 285 3.49 -7.19 -20.36
C LEU A 285 2.07 -7.72 -20.60
N ARG A 286 1.68 -8.82 -19.94
CA ARG A 286 0.33 -9.39 -20.06
C ARG A 286 -0.70 -8.69 -19.18
N ARG A 287 -0.31 -7.67 -18.43
CA ARG A 287 -1.21 -6.92 -17.56
C ARG A 287 -1.83 -5.74 -18.31
N ASP A 288 -3.14 -5.73 -18.42
CA ASP A 288 -3.90 -4.68 -19.11
C ASP A 288 -3.68 -3.30 -18.47
N ASP A 289 -3.51 -3.26 -17.15
CA ASP A 289 -3.29 -2.03 -16.39
C ASP A 289 -1.92 -1.37 -16.67
N LEU A 290 -0.98 -2.07 -17.34
CA LEU A 290 0.28 -1.49 -17.83
C LEU A 290 0.04 -0.33 -18.82
N ALA A 291 -1.08 -0.37 -19.55
CA ALA A 291 -1.50 0.70 -20.45
C ALA A 291 -1.80 2.04 -19.75
N ARG A 292 -1.96 2.02 -18.42
CA ARG A 292 -2.11 3.25 -17.59
C ARG A 292 -0.81 4.06 -17.47
N THR A 293 0.31 3.52 -17.93
CA THR A 293 1.62 4.20 -17.91
C THR A 293 1.69 5.26 -19.02
N PRO A 294 1.92 6.54 -18.70
CA PRO A 294 1.98 7.59 -19.71
C PRO A 294 3.25 7.51 -20.57
N GLY A 295 3.28 8.28 -21.63
CA GLY A 295 4.45 8.42 -22.53
C GLY A 295 4.58 7.31 -23.57
N GLY A 296 3.49 6.59 -23.85
CA GLY A 296 3.43 5.55 -24.87
C GLY A 296 3.60 4.12 -24.30
N PRO A 297 3.49 3.10 -25.17
CA PRO A 297 3.57 1.72 -24.74
C PRO A 297 4.88 1.40 -24.02
N VAL A 298 4.79 0.57 -22.98
CA VAL A 298 5.95 0.01 -22.29
C VAL A 298 6.34 -1.28 -23.01
N THR A 299 7.60 -1.39 -23.40
CA THR A 299 8.12 -2.54 -24.15
C THR A 299 8.79 -3.56 -23.23
N ARG A 300 9.07 -4.75 -23.77
CA ARG A 300 9.87 -5.75 -23.07
C ARG A 300 11.27 -5.24 -22.74
N GLU A 301 11.88 -4.49 -23.66
CA GLU A 301 13.21 -3.90 -23.47
C GLU A 301 13.22 -2.88 -22.32
N ASP A 302 12.20 -2.04 -22.23
CA ASP A 302 12.01 -1.11 -21.10
C ASP A 302 11.95 -1.84 -19.75
N LEU A 303 11.12 -2.88 -19.66
CA LEU A 303 10.98 -3.68 -18.43
C LEU A 303 12.29 -4.40 -18.08
N MET A 304 12.97 -4.98 -19.06
CA MET A 304 14.28 -5.61 -18.83
C MET A 304 15.32 -4.60 -18.36
N GLY A 305 15.31 -3.36 -18.92
CA GLY A 305 16.18 -2.27 -18.47
C GLY A 305 15.98 -1.93 -17.00
N ILE A 306 14.72 -1.76 -16.56
CA ILE A 306 14.35 -1.49 -15.17
C ILE A 306 14.81 -2.63 -14.24
N LEU A 307 14.47 -3.87 -14.58
CA LEU A 307 14.77 -5.05 -13.77
C LEU A 307 16.28 -5.32 -13.68
N THR A 308 17.02 -5.16 -14.79
CA THR A 308 18.47 -5.32 -14.80
C THR A 308 19.16 -4.25 -13.98
N ALA A 309 18.72 -2.98 -14.06
CA ALA A 309 19.25 -1.90 -13.25
C ALA A 309 19.01 -2.13 -11.75
N ALA A 310 17.85 -2.67 -11.36
CA ALA A 310 17.56 -3.04 -9.97
C ALA A 310 18.39 -4.25 -9.49
N ALA A 311 18.69 -5.20 -10.37
CA ALA A 311 19.49 -6.39 -10.04
C ALA A 311 21.01 -6.09 -9.95
N ALA A 312 21.48 -5.02 -10.57
CA ALA A 312 22.92 -4.66 -10.62
C ALA A 312 23.42 -3.92 -9.36
N GLN A 313 22.55 -3.61 -8.44
CA GLN A 313 22.85 -2.95 -7.16
C GLN A 313 23.06 -4.00 -6.06
#